data_2fe1b47ea8e84ba1247a802abd46083d
#
_entry.id   2fe1b47ea8e84ba1247a802abd46083d
#
_cell.length_a   1.000
_cell.length_b   1.000
_cell.length_c   1.000
_cell.angle_alpha   90.00
_cell.angle_beta   90.00
_cell.angle_gamma   90.00
#
_symmetry.space_group_name_H-M   'P 1'
#
loop_
_entity.id
_entity.type
_entity.pdbx_description
1 polymer ?
#
loop_
_entity_poly.entity_id
_entity_poly.type
_entity_poly.pdbx_seq_one_letter_code
_entity_poly.pdbx_strand_id
1 'polypeptide(L)'
;PMAMLLDCRKCSLRQSMEKWKDPKLWKAGLICGIALFCGSSLQQIALLYTDAGKAGFITAMYIVLVPILGCFIHRKPPKAAIFSVILAVIGLYLLSCVGVTEINKGDLLLMVCAMGFAVQILCVDHFGGDLDGFRMNCVQVLTVLVLSAVFMLATETVNMADVTASMGSIAYTGILSTGIAYSLQILGQKEMDP
;
A
#
# COMPACT_ATOMS: atom_id res chain seq x y z
N PRO A 1 -16.75 -7.08 5.29
CA PRO A 1 -17.44 -8.37 5.36
C PRO A 1 -16.56 -9.47 5.96
N MET A 2 -15.31 -9.67 5.49
CA MET A 2 -14.42 -10.74 5.95
C MET A 2 -13.98 -10.58 7.42
N ALA A 3 -13.71 -9.35 7.89
CA ALA A 3 -13.44 -9.06 9.31
C ALA A 3 -14.64 -9.40 10.20
N MET A 4 -15.85 -9.16 9.74
CA MET A 4 -17.08 -9.55 10.42
C MET A 4 -17.26 -11.08 10.51
N LEU A 5 -16.92 -11.81 9.43
CA LEU A 5 -17.03 -13.26 9.40
C LEU A 5 -15.99 -13.96 10.29
N LEU A 6 -14.78 -13.43 10.39
CA LEU A 6 -13.74 -13.96 11.27
C LEU A 6 -14.01 -13.66 12.75
N ASP A 7 -14.61 -12.52 13.05
CA ASP A 7 -14.97 -12.11 14.42
C ASP A 7 -16.24 -12.83 14.92
N CYS A 8 -17.19 -13.20 14.07
CA CYS A 8 -18.38 -13.95 14.45
C CYS A 8 -18.08 -15.31 15.10
N ARG A 9 -16.88 -15.85 14.92
CA ARG A 9 -16.43 -17.08 15.60
C ARG A 9 -15.93 -16.86 17.03
N LYS A 10 -15.59 -15.64 17.44
CA LYS A 10 -14.96 -15.35 18.75
C LYS A 10 -15.58 -14.20 19.55
N CYS A 11 -16.44 -13.36 18.97
CA CYS A 11 -16.97 -12.17 19.65
C CYS A 11 -18.44 -11.94 19.31
N SER A 12 -19.22 -11.43 20.27
CA SER A 12 -20.61 -11.00 20.04
C SER A 12 -20.64 -9.88 18.98
N LEU A 13 -21.60 -9.92 18.04
CA LEU A 13 -21.80 -8.89 16.99
C LEU A 13 -21.80 -7.46 17.57
N ARG A 14 -22.30 -7.29 18.77
CA ARG A 14 -22.33 -5.99 19.49
C ARG A 14 -20.93 -5.47 19.81
N GLN A 15 -20.02 -6.34 20.28
CA GLN A 15 -18.63 -5.98 20.57
C GLN A 15 -17.84 -5.70 19.28
N SER A 16 -18.17 -6.42 18.20
CA SER A 16 -17.56 -6.16 16.89
C SER A 16 -17.95 -4.77 16.36
N MET A 17 -19.21 -4.37 16.55
CA MET A 17 -19.68 -3.04 16.11
C MET A 17 -19.12 -1.89 16.98
N GLU A 18 -18.84 -2.11 18.26
CA GLU A 18 -18.23 -1.09 19.12
C GLU A 18 -16.80 -0.74 18.66
N LYS A 19 -16.03 -1.72 18.19
CA LYS A 19 -14.68 -1.49 17.67
C LYS A 19 -14.65 -0.61 16.40
N TRP A 20 -15.75 -0.54 15.63
CA TRP A 20 -15.86 0.36 14.48
C TRP A 20 -16.10 1.82 14.89
N LYS A 21 -16.51 2.08 16.12
CA LYS A 21 -16.73 3.44 16.65
C LYS A 21 -15.47 4.07 17.22
N ASP A 22 -14.34 3.33 17.28
CA ASP A 22 -13.08 3.85 17.79
C ASP A 22 -12.55 4.97 16.87
N PRO A 23 -12.45 6.22 17.35
CA PRO A 23 -11.92 7.32 16.56
C PRO A 23 -10.47 7.14 16.16
N LYS A 24 -9.69 6.36 16.92
CA LYS A 24 -8.30 6.04 16.58
C LYS A 24 -8.21 5.20 15.32
N LEU A 25 -9.15 4.23 15.15
CA LEU A 25 -9.23 3.40 13.95
C LEU A 25 -9.46 4.24 12.69
N TRP A 26 -10.42 5.16 12.75
CA TRP A 26 -10.73 6.04 11.63
C TRP A 26 -9.59 7.00 11.30
N LYS A 27 -8.96 7.59 12.32
CA LYS A 27 -7.81 8.48 12.13
C LYS A 27 -6.64 7.73 11.49
N ALA A 28 -6.30 6.55 12.00
CA ALA A 28 -5.22 5.72 11.47
C ALA A 28 -5.50 5.31 10.02
N GLY A 29 -6.68 4.74 9.76
CA GLY A 29 -7.08 4.32 8.42
C GLY A 29 -7.14 5.47 7.41
N LEU A 30 -7.57 6.66 7.82
CA LEU A 30 -7.59 7.86 6.98
C LEU A 30 -6.16 8.30 6.60
N ILE A 31 -5.26 8.41 7.57
CA ILE A 31 -3.86 8.83 7.33
C ILE A 31 -3.16 7.81 6.42
N CYS A 32 -3.26 6.52 6.73
CA CYS A 32 -2.68 5.47 5.91
C CYS A 32 -3.32 5.42 4.51
N GLY A 33 -4.64 5.66 4.41
CA GLY A 33 -5.36 5.69 3.14
C GLY A 33 -4.94 6.85 2.25
N ILE A 34 -4.71 8.05 2.81
CA ILE A 34 -4.20 9.20 2.05
C ILE A 34 -2.79 8.90 1.52
N ALA A 35 -1.90 8.38 2.36
CA ALA A 35 -0.55 8.02 1.93
C ALA A 35 -0.57 6.96 0.82
N LEU A 36 -1.42 5.93 0.95
CA LEU A 36 -1.62 4.90 -0.05
C LEU A 36 -2.19 5.47 -1.36
N PHE A 37 -3.18 6.35 -1.28
CA PHE A 37 -3.76 7.02 -2.45
C PHE A 37 -2.72 7.84 -3.21
N CYS A 38 -1.92 8.65 -2.50
CA CYS A 38 -0.86 9.43 -3.13
C CYS A 38 0.17 8.54 -3.83
N GLY A 39 0.64 7.48 -3.16
CA GLY A 39 1.58 6.53 -3.75
C GLY A 39 1.02 5.83 -4.99
N SER A 40 -0.17 5.26 -4.89
CA SER A 40 -0.80 4.53 -6.00
C SER A 40 -1.17 5.43 -7.18
N SER A 41 -1.64 6.66 -6.95
CA SER A 41 -1.94 7.62 -8.02
C SER A 41 -0.68 8.04 -8.77
N LEU A 42 0.41 8.31 -8.07
CA LEU A 42 1.70 8.63 -8.71
C LEU A 42 2.22 7.43 -9.52
N GLN A 43 2.05 6.21 -9.02
CA GLN A 43 2.43 5.00 -9.74
C GLN A 43 1.64 4.85 -11.05
N GLN A 44 0.33 5.06 -11.02
CA GLN A 44 -0.52 4.98 -12.21
C GLN A 44 -0.12 6.02 -13.26
N ILE A 45 0.12 7.27 -12.85
CA ILE A 45 0.58 8.32 -13.75
C ILE A 45 1.96 7.98 -14.33
N ALA A 46 2.87 7.44 -13.52
CA ALA A 46 4.22 7.08 -13.96
C ALA A 46 4.22 5.98 -15.02
N LEU A 47 3.29 5.01 -14.93
CA LEU A 47 3.12 3.93 -15.91
C LEU A 47 2.77 4.42 -17.32
N LEU A 48 2.33 5.67 -17.48
CA LEU A 48 2.15 6.30 -18.79
C LEU A 48 3.48 6.64 -19.48
N TYR A 49 4.58 6.69 -18.72
CA TYR A 49 5.90 7.15 -19.18
C TYR A 49 6.99 6.09 -19.07
N THR A 50 6.74 4.96 -18.42
CA THR A 50 7.75 3.93 -18.18
C THR A 50 7.15 2.52 -18.21
N ASP A 51 8.00 1.51 -18.45
CA ASP A 51 7.57 0.12 -18.49
C ASP A 51 7.22 -0.43 -17.09
N ALA A 52 6.27 -1.35 -17.06
CA ALA A 52 5.79 -1.95 -15.80
C ALA A 52 6.91 -2.67 -14.99
N GLY A 53 7.88 -3.28 -15.68
CA GLY A 53 9.03 -3.93 -15.03
C GLY A 53 9.93 -2.92 -14.32
N LYS A 54 10.26 -1.80 -15.01
CA LYS A 54 11.04 -0.70 -14.45
C LYS A 54 10.27 -0.01 -13.33
N ALA A 55 8.97 0.20 -13.52
CA ALA A 55 8.09 0.77 -12.50
C ALA A 55 8.08 -0.07 -11.21
N GLY A 56 7.96 -1.38 -11.36
CA GLY A 56 8.01 -2.31 -10.22
C GLY A 56 9.33 -2.23 -9.46
N PHE A 57 10.47 -2.18 -10.17
CA PHE A 57 11.79 -2.05 -9.56
C PHE A 57 11.93 -0.75 -8.76
N ILE A 58 11.63 0.40 -9.39
CA ILE A 58 11.79 1.71 -8.74
C ILE A 58 10.83 1.83 -7.55
N THR A 59 9.58 1.38 -7.71
CA THR A 59 8.61 1.39 -6.60
C THR A 59 9.11 0.52 -5.44
N ALA A 60 9.64 -0.68 -5.71
CA ALA A 60 10.13 -1.59 -4.69
C ALA A 60 11.33 -1.03 -3.89
N MET A 61 11.93 0.09 -4.31
CA MET A 61 12.92 0.82 -3.52
C MET A 61 12.37 1.29 -2.16
N TYR A 62 11.04 1.28 -1.95
CA TYR A 62 10.49 1.52 -0.61
C TYR A 62 11.03 0.53 0.44
N ILE A 63 11.44 -0.69 0.06
CA ILE A 63 12.07 -1.68 0.93
C ILE A 63 13.36 -1.10 1.58
N VAL A 64 14.08 -0.27 0.84
CA VAL A 64 15.28 0.43 1.33
C VAL A 64 14.91 1.69 2.11
N LEU A 65 13.89 2.41 1.64
CA LEU A 65 13.46 3.67 2.23
C LEU A 65 12.84 3.48 3.62
N VAL A 66 12.09 2.39 3.85
CA VAL A 66 11.45 2.10 5.14
C VAL A 66 12.45 2.06 6.30
N PRO A 67 13.52 1.25 6.28
CA PRO A 67 14.49 1.25 7.38
C PRO A 67 15.27 2.57 7.49
N ILE A 68 15.54 3.26 6.37
CA ILE A 68 16.20 4.58 6.40
C ILE A 68 15.33 5.60 7.11
N LEU A 69 14.05 5.72 6.72
CA LEU A 69 13.10 6.62 7.37
C LEU A 69 12.82 6.21 8.81
N GLY A 70 12.78 4.90 9.10
CA GLY A 70 12.64 4.35 10.44
C GLY A 70 13.77 4.80 11.39
N CYS A 71 15.01 4.91 10.89
CA CYS A 71 16.13 5.45 11.66
C CYS A 71 15.89 6.89 12.13
N PHE A 72 15.23 7.73 11.34
CA PHE A 72 14.85 9.09 11.73
C PHE A 72 13.78 9.12 12.83
N ILE A 73 13.00 8.05 12.97
CA ILE A 73 11.96 7.88 13.99
C ILE A 73 12.52 7.15 15.24
N HIS A 74 13.85 7.13 15.41
CA HIS A 74 14.58 6.47 16.52
C HIS A 74 14.49 4.93 16.57
N ARG A 75 14.19 4.27 15.46
CA ARG A 75 14.24 2.82 15.34
C ARG A 75 15.61 2.39 14.81
N LYS A 76 16.29 1.54 15.55
CA LYS A 76 17.55 0.92 15.07
C LYS A 76 17.16 -0.32 14.27
N PRO A 77 17.40 -0.35 12.93
CA PRO A 77 17.10 -1.53 12.15
C PRO A 77 17.93 -2.71 12.67
N PRO A 78 17.35 -3.90 12.80
CA PRO A 78 18.11 -5.09 13.14
C PRO A 78 19.12 -5.38 12.03
N LYS A 79 20.31 -5.89 12.40
CA LYS A 79 21.37 -6.19 11.43
C LYS A 79 20.92 -7.12 10.30
N ALA A 80 19.98 -8.01 10.60
CA ALA A 80 19.37 -8.90 9.61
C ALA A 80 18.59 -8.11 8.54
N ALA A 81 17.91 -7.02 8.89
CA ALA A 81 17.17 -6.19 7.93
C ALA A 81 18.11 -5.53 6.91
N ILE A 82 19.30 -5.08 7.35
CA ILE A 82 20.29 -4.50 6.43
C ILE A 82 20.74 -5.52 5.39
N PHE A 83 21.02 -6.76 5.81
CA PHE A 83 21.40 -7.82 4.88
C PHE A 83 20.26 -8.17 3.92
N SER A 84 19.03 -8.28 4.41
CA SER A 84 17.84 -8.54 3.59
C SER A 84 17.59 -7.45 2.56
N VAL A 85 17.79 -6.17 2.94
CA VAL A 85 17.68 -5.02 2.02
C VAL A 85 18.72 -5.11 0.90
N ILE A 86 19.99 -5.41 1.22
CA ILE A 86 21.05 -5.56 0.21
C ILE A 86 20.69 -6.68 -0.77
N LEU A 87 20.25 -7.83 -0.26
CA LEU A 87 19.89 -8.98 -1.09
C LEU A 87 18.66 -8.66 -1.96
N ALA A 88 17.66 -7.97 -1.41
CA ALA A 88 16.47 -7.55 -2.15
C ALA A 88 16.82 -6.58 -3.29
N VAL A 89 17.68 -5.59 -3.02
CA VAL A 89 18.14 -4.63 -4.05
C VAL A 89 18.89 -5.33 -5.17
N ILE A 90 19.79 -6.27 -4.84
CA ILE A 90 20.50 -7.06 -5.86
C ILE A 90 19.51 -7.89 -6.68
N GLY A 91 18.57 -8.58 -6.06
CA GLY A 91 17.57 -9.39 -6.75
C GLY A 91 16.68 -8.56 -7.66
N LEU A 92 16.20 -7.42 -7.18
CA LEU A 92 15.40 -6.48 -7.97
C LEU A 92 16.19 -5.88 -9.13
N TYR A 93 17.45 -5.53 -8.92
CA TYR A 93 18.34 -5.05 -9.99
C TYR A 93 18.50 -6.10 -11.09
N LEU A 94 18.82 -7.33 -10.74
CA LEU A 94 18.96 -8.42 -11.71
C LEU A 94 17.67 -8.70 -12.48
N LEU A 95 16.51 -8.54 -11.85
CA LEU A 95 15.22 -8.77 -12.47
C LEU A 95 14.79 -7.64 -13.43
N SER A 96 15.12 -6.40 -13.11
CA SER A 96 14.48 -5.24 -13.74
C SER A 96 15.42 -4.35 -14.58
N CYS A 97 16.73 -4.34 -14.31
CA CYS A 97 17.65 -3.37 -14.90
C CYS A 97 18.47 -3.91 -16.08
N VAL A 98 18.23 -5.14 -16.52
CA VAL A 98 18.91 -5.67 -17.71
C VAL A 98 18.28 -5.02 -18.94
N GLY A 99 18.93 -3.96 -19.47
CA GLY A 99 18.53 -3.27 -20.70
C GLY A 99 17.96 -1.86 -20.57
N VAL A 100 17.92 -1.28 -19.35
CA VAL A 100 17.39 0.09 -19.14
C VAL A 100 18.52 1.11 -19.21
N THR A 101 18.47 2.01 -20.18
CA THR A 101 19.55 2.98 -20.47
C THR A 101 19.22 4.44 -20.17
N GLU A 102 17.94 4.82 -20.06
CA GLU A 102 17.56 6.23 -19.90
C GLU A 102 16.63 6.47 -18.71
N ILE A 103 16.90 7.55 -17.98
CA ILE A 103 16.03 8.06 -16.90
C ILE A 103 14.98 8.97 -17.53
N ASN A 104 13.72 8.70 -17.29
CA ASN A 104 12.60 9.49 -17.79
C ASN A 104 11.79 10.15 -16.66
N LYS A 105 10.80 10.99 -17.04
CA LYS A 105 9.91 11.66 -16.06
C LYS A 105 9.11 10.67 -15.21
N GLY A 106 8.78 9.49 -15.76
CA GLY A 106 8.09 8.43 -15.04
C GLY A 106 8.92 7.88 -13.89
N ASP A 107 10.24 7.74 -14.07
CA ASP A 107 11.15 7.23 -13.04
C ASP A 107 11.20 8.18 -11.83
N LEU A 108 11.21 9.49 -12.07
CA LEU A 108 11.17 10.49 -10.99
C LEU A 108 9.84 10.42 -10.21
N LEU A 109 8.72 10.27 -10.91
CA LEU A 109 7.42 10.07 -10.27
C LEU A 109 7.39 8.78 -9.43
N LEU A 110 8.03 7.71 -9.91
CA LEU A 110 8.13 6.45 -9.18
C LEU A 110 9.00 6.54 -7.93
N MET A 111 10.05 7.35 -7.94
CA MET A 111 10.84 7.62 -6.73
C MET A 111 10.00 8.31 -5.65
N VAL A 112 9.19 9.30 -6.04
CA VAL A 112 8.25 9.95 -5.11
C VAL A 112 7.16 8.98 -4.66
N CYS A 113 6.66 8.13 -5.56
CA CYS A 113 5.74 7.04 -5.25
C CYS A 113 6.31 6.08 -4.20
N ALA A 114 7.57 5.62 -4.37
CA ALA A 114 8.26 4.76 -3.41
C ALA A 114 8.36 5.40 -2.02
N MET A 115 8.59 6.71 -1.95
CA MET A 115 8.55 7.47 -0.69
C MET A 115 7.14 7.44 -0.08
N GLY A 116 6.10 7.62 -0.88
CA GLY A 116 4.69 7.53 -0.43
C GLY A 116 4.36 6.17 0.18
N PHE A 117 4.78 5.08 -0.46
CA PHE A 117 4.59 3.73 0.08
C PHE A 117 5.42 3.48 1.34
N ALA A 118 6.66 3.98 1.41
CA ALA A 118 7.46 3.88 2.62
C ALA A 118 6.81 4.60 3.80
N VAL A 119 6.27 5.80 3.59
CA VAL A 119 5.50 6.53 4.61
C VAL A 119 4.25 5.75 5.01
N GLN A 120 3.51 5.18 4.05
CA GLN A 120 2.32 4.38 4.34
C GLN A 120 2.67 3.17 5.24
N ILE A 121 3.75 2.44 4.94
CA ILE A 121 4.21 1.30 5.74
C ILE A 121 4.56 1.74 7.17
N LEU A 122 5.29 2.84 7.34
CA LEU A 122 5.63 3.38 8.66
C LEU A 122 4.40 3.87 9.43
N CYS A 123 3.40 4.44 8.74
CA CYS A 123 2.14 4.81 9.35
C CYS A 123 1.36 3.57 9.83
N VAL A 124 1.29 2.53 9.01
CA VAL A 124 0.66 1.26 9.38
C VAL A 124 1.34 0.65 10.60
N ASP A 125 2.65 0.66 10.66
CA ASP A 125 3.42 0.17 11.80
C ASP A 125 3.18 1.00 13.06
N HIS A 126 3.20 2.32 12.94
CA HIS A 126 2.98 3.23 14.06
C HIS A 126 1.57 3.10 14.67
N PHE A 127 0.54 2.98 13.84
CA PHE A 127 -0.87 2.93 14.29
C PHE A 127 -1.40 1.51 14.44
N GLY A 128 -0.79 0.51 13.80
CA GLY A 128 -1.31 -0.85 13.72
C GLY A 128 -1.17 -1.67 15.01
N GLY A 129 -0.29 -1.28 15.94
CA GLY A 129 0.02 -2.07 17.13
C GLY A 129 -1.21 -2.44 17.98
N ASP A 130 -2.03 -1.44 18.30
CA ASP A 130 -3.21 -1.59 19.17
C ASP A 130 -4.53 -1.83 18.42
N LEU A 131 -4.53 -1.66 17.09
CA LEU A 131 -5.74 -1.71 16.28
C LEU A 131 -5.92 -3.05 15.59
N ASP A 132 -7.16 -3.38 15.24
CA ASP A 132 -7.48 -4.53 14.41
C ASP A 132 -7.05 -4.26 12.95
N GLY A 133 -6.06 -5.02 12.48
CA GLY A 133 -5.47 -4.82 11.16
C GLY A 133 -6.47 -4.94 9.99
N PHE A 134 -7.45 -5.85 10.08
CA PHE A 134 -8.48 -5.97 9.05
C PHE A 134 -9.41 -4.76 9.00
N ARG A 135 -9.81 -4.23 10.16
CA ARG A 135 -10.65 -3.03 10.22
C ARG A 135 -9.89 -1.81 9.73
N MET A 136 -8.62 -1.70 10.13
CA MET A 136 -7.75 -0.62 9.67
C MET A 136 -7.59 -0.66 8.15
N ASN A 137 -7.37 -1.84 7.55
CA ASN A 137 -7.33 -1.99 6.10
C ASN A 137 -8.66 -1.61 5.42
N CYS A 138 -9.81 -1.99 6.00
CA CYS A 138 -11.10 -1.59 5.46
C CYS A 138 -11.27 -0.06 5.40
N VAL A 139 -10.89 0.66 6.46
CA VAL A 139 -10.96 2.12 6.50
C VAL A 139 -9.96 2.74 5.52
N GLN A 140 -8.74 2.21 5.45
CA GLN A 140 -7.70 2.63 4.50
C GLN A 140 -8.20 2.50 3.05
N VAL A 141 -8.73 1.34 2.67
CA VAL A 141 -9.25 1.07 1.32
C VAL A 141 -10.48 1.92 1.02
N LEU A 142 -11.36 2.14 1.99
CA LEU A 142 -12.51 3.04 1.84
C LEU A 142 -12.04 4.48 1.57
N THR A 143 -11.00 4.94 2.26
CA THR A 143 -10.41 6.26 2.02
C THR A 143 -9.87 6.37 0.60
N VAL A 144 -9.11 5.37 0.14
CA VAL A 144 -8.60 5.32 -1.24
C VAL A 144 -9.74 5.32 -2.25
N LEU A 145 -10.80 4.53 -2.01
CA LEU A 145 -11.97 4.47 -2.87
C LEU A 145 -12.63 5.85 -3.03
N VAL A 146 -12.89 6.54 -1.92
CA VAL A 146 -13.53 7.86 -1.95
C VAL A 146 -12.67 8.87 -2.68
N LEU A 147 -11.37 8.94 -2.37
CA LEU A 147 -10.44 9.88 -3.01
C LEU A 147 -10.29 9.58 -4.50
N SER A 148 -10.14 8.29 -4.88
CA SER A 148 -10.04 7.89 -6.29
C SER A 148 -11.33 8.19 -7.06
N ALA A 149 -12.50 7.96 -6.46
CA ALA A 149 -13.78 8.28 -7.08
C ALA A 149 -13.94 9.79 -7.32
N VAL A 150 -13.59 10.62 -6.34
CA VAL A 150 -13.62 12.09 -6.49
C VAL A 150 -12.65 12.54 -7.58
N PHE A 151 -11.44 12.00 -7.58
CA PHE A 151 -10.43 12.36 -8.59
C PHE A 151 -10.86 11.93 -9.99
N MET A 152 -11.35 10.70 -10.15
CA MET A 152 -11.87 10.18 -11.41
C MET A 152 -13.00 11.06 -11.96
N LEU A 153 -13.99 11.38 -11.14
CA LEU A 153 -15.13 12.23 -11.56
C LEU A 153 -14.72 13.65 -11.95
N ALA A 154 -13.62 14.15 -11.39
CA ALA A 154 -13.11 15.49 -11.70
C ALA A 154 -12.22 15.55 -12.94
N THR A 155 -11.56 14.44 -13.30
CA THR A 155 -10.49 14.46 -14.32
C THR A 155 -10.76 13.57 -15.54
N GLU A 156 -11.67 12.59 -15.42
CA GLU A 156 -11.85 11.57 -16.44
C GLU A 156 -13.29 11.47 -16.92
N THR A 157 -13.47 11.13 -18.21
CA THR A 157 -14.76 10.72 -18.77
C THR A 157 -14.83 9.20 -18.78
N VAL A 158 -15.69 8.62 -17.93
CA VAL A 158 -15.79 7.17 -17.79
C VAL A 158 -16.49 6.57 -19.00
N ASN A 159 -15.77 5.69 -19.71
CA ASN A 159 -16.34 4.87 -20.77
C ASN A 159 -16.69 3.48 -20.21
N MET A 160 -17.96 3.15 -20.17
CA MET A 160 -18.44 1.87 -19.63
C MET A 160 -17.97 0.65 -20.44
N ALA A 161 -17.67 0.82 -21.72
CA ALA A 161 -17.12 -0.26 -22.54
C ALA A 161 -15.72 -0.67 -22.08
N ASP A 162 -14.86 0.31 -21.75
CA ASP A 162 -13.51 0.06 -21.25
C ASP A 162 -13.53 -0.55 -19.85
N VAL A 163 -14.46 -0.13 -19.00
CA VAL A 163 -14.68 -0.71 -17.68
C VAL A 163 -15.06 -2.17 -17.78
N THR A 164 -15.99 -2.53 -18.66
CA THR A 164 -16.40 -3.94 -18.84
C THR A 164 -15.29 -4.79 -19.43
N ALA A 165 -14.51 -4.28 -20.36
CA ALA A 165 -13.35 -4.97 -20.95
C ALA A 165 -12.26 -5.24 -19.88
N SER A 166 -12.10 -4.33 -18.90
CA SER A 166 -11.09 -4.43 -17.84
C SER A 166 -11.59 -5.12 -16.57
N MET A 167 -12.83 -5.63 -16.54
CA MET A 167 -13.46 -6.18 -15.34
C MET A 167 -12.62 -7.28 -14.65
N GLY A 168 -11.97 -8.14 -15.44
CA GLY A 168 -11.09 -9.20 -14.91
C GLY A 168 -9.90 -8.65 -14.13
N SER A 169 -9.23 -7.63 -14.68
CA SER A 169 -8.10 -6.96 -14.02
C SER A 169 -8.54 -6.19 -12.79
N ILE A 170 -9.70 -5.54 -12.85
CA ILE A 170 -10.30 -4.82 -11.73
C ILE A 170 -10.62 -5.77 -10.58
N ALA A 171 -11.26 -6.92 -10.89
CA ALA A 171 -11.59 -7.94 -9.90
C ALA A 171 -10.33 -8.55 -9.26
N TYR A 172 -9.32 -8.89 -10.07
CA TYR A 172 -8.03 -9.39 -9.58
C TYR A 172 -7.37 -8.39 -8.63
N THR A 173 -7.22 -7.14 -9.04
CA THR A 173 -6.58 -6.08 -8.24
C THR A 173 -7.38 -5.79 -6.97
N GLY A 174 -8.70 -5.69 -7.07
CA GLY A 174 -9.57 -5.39 -5.93
C GLY A 174 -9.60 -6.49 -4.89
N ILE A 175 -9.70 -7.76 -5.29
CA ILE A 175 -9.86 -8.88 -4.36
C ILE A 175 -8.48 -9.36 -3.86
N LEU A 176 -7.56 -9.69 -4.77
CA LEU A 176 -6.29 -10.32 -4.39
C LEU A 176 -5.27 -9.29 -3.91
N SER A 177 -5.04 -8.24 -4.67
CA SER A 177 -4.03 -7.23 -4.31
C SER A 177 -4.50 -6.33 -3.17
N THR A 178 -5.67 -5.70 -3.31
CA THR A 178 -6.15 -4.73 -2.32
C THR A 178 -6.80 -5.42 -1.11
N GLY A 179 -7.63 -6.44 -1.31
CA GLY A 179 -8.33 -7.11 -0.22
C GLY A 179 -7.41 -8.03 0.58
N ILE A 180 -6.74 -8.96 -0.07
CA ILE A 180 -5.97 -10.02 0.60
C ILE A 180 -4.56 -9.53 0.93
N ALA A 181 -3.80 -9.03 -0.05
CA ALA A 181 -2.39 -8.72 0.16
C ALA A 181 -2.16 -7.60 1.19
N TYR A 182 -2.90 -6.49 1.13
CA TYR A 182 -2.79 -5.43 2.14
C TYR A 182 -3.25 -5.89 3.53
N SER A 183 -4.26 -6.78 3.62
CA SER A 183 -4.66 -7.35 4.91
C SER A 183 -3.55 -8.21 5.51
N LEU A 184 -2.90 -9.03 4.69
CA LEU A 184 -1.76 -9.85 5.10
C LEU A 184 -0.54 -8.99 5.46
N GLN A 185 -0.30 -7.89 4.72
CA GLN A 185 0.76 -6.94 5.03
C GLN A 185 0.58 -6.35 6.43
N ILE A 186 -0.60 -5.83 6.76
CA ILE A 186 -0.89 -5.23 8.07
C ILE A 186 -0.79 -6.27 9.19
N LEU A 187 -1.25 -7.50 8.95
CA LEU A 187 -1.11 -8.59 9.93
C LEU A 187 0.35 -8.97 10.14
N GLY A 188 1.13 -9.09 9.06
CA GLY A 188 2.55 -9.39 9.14
C GLY A 188 3.35 -8.31 9.87
N GLN A 189 3.03 -7.04 9.65
CA GLN A 189 3.67 -5.92 10.35
C GLN A 189 3.36 -5.87 11.86
N LYS A 190 2.29 -6.51 12.34
CA LYS A 190 2.03 -6.65 13.77
C LYS A 190 2.94 -7.66 14.46
N GLU A 191 3.38 -8.67 13.74
CA GLU A 191 4.18 -9.77 14.27
C GLU A 191 5.70 -9.50 14.12
N MET A 192 6.06 -8.57 13.24
CA MET A 192 7.46 -8.27 12.90
C MET A 192 7.68 -6.76 12.89
N ASP A 193 8.87 -6.33 13.33
CA ASP A 193 9.33 -4.95 13.07
C ASP A 193 9.53 -4.75 11.55
N PRO A 194 9.12 -3.62 10.98
CA PRO A 194 9.24 -3.32 9.54
C PRO A 194 10.69 -3.15 9.08
#